data_b893d4f4441aca873dc2885e2351abc4
#
_entry.id   b893d4f4441aca873dc2885e2351abc4
#
_cell.length_a   1.000
_cell.length_b   1.000
_cell.length_c   1.000
_cell.angle_alpha   90.00
_cell.angle_beta   90.00
_cell.angle_gamma   90.00
#
_symmetry.space_group_name_H-M   'P 1'
#
loop_
_entity.id
_entity.type
_entity.pdbx_description
1 polymer ?
#
loop_
_entity_poly.entity_id
_entity_poly.type
_entity_poly.pdbx_seq_one_letter_code
_entity_poly.pdbx_strand_id
1 'polypeptide(L)'
;MCIRDRAQALFGKPDVLLLDEPTNGLDIQSINWLEEFLINFDNTVIVVSHDRHFLNKVCTHMADLDFGKIKLFVGNYDFWLESSQLAAKLQSQSNAKKEEQIKELQDFIARFSANASKSKQATSRKKMLDKITLDDIQPSSRRYPFVGFKPEREIGNDLLQVDNVSVTIDGKKILDNISFTLNKDDKVAFVANSDITTTTLFKVIMGEITPDTGSVRWGVTTQHCLLYTSPSP
;
A
#
# COMPACT_ATOMS: atom_id res chain seq x y z
N MET A 1 -18.01 -6.72 5.20
CA MET A 1 -18.18 -8.19 5.39
C MET A 1 -18.34 -8.48 6.86
N CYS A 2 -19.41 -9.17 7.26
CA CYS A 2 -19.69 -9.47 8.67
C CYS A 2 -18.80 -10.63 9.17
N ILE A 3 -18.45 -10.66 10.46
CA ILE A 3 -17.71 -11.77 11.09
C ILE A 3 -18.43 -13.10 10.85
N ARG A 4 -19.76 -13.09 10.85
CA ARG A 4 -20.61 -14.25 10.57
C ARG A 4 -20.39 -14.82 9.16
N ASP A 5 -20.24 -13.98 8.15
CA ASP A 5 -20.05 -14.40 6.75
C ASP A 5 -18.71 -15.10 6.58
N ARG A 6 -17.65 -14.59 7.27
CA ARG A 6 -16.33 -15.23 7.30
C ARG A 6 -16.39 -16.61 7.95
N ALA A 7 -17.02 -16.71 9.13
CA ALA A 7 -17.19 -18.00 9.81
C ALA A 7 -17.95 -19.00 8.93
N GLN A 8 -18.97 -18.56 8.22
CA GLN A 8 -19.74 -19.42 7.32
C GLN A 8 -18.91 -19.91 6.13
N ALA A 9 -18.08 -19.05 5.54
CA ALA A 9 -17.20 -19.41 4.43
C ALA A 9 -16.13 -20.44 4.84
N LEU A 10 -15.61 -20.33 6.07
CA LEU A 10 -14.56 -21.21 6.59
C LEU A 10 -15.11 -22.57 7.07
N PHE A 11 -16.37 -22.63 7.49
CA PHE A 11 -16.96 -23.82 8.14
C PHE A 11 -17.21 -24.99 7.17
N GLY A 12 -17.40 -24.72 5.88
CA GLY A 12 -17.84 -25.72 4.89
C GLY A 12 -16.73 -26.59 4.29
N LYS A 13 -15.46 -26.47 4.69
CA LYS A 13 -14.29 -27.13 4.05
C LYS A 13 -14.35 -27.05 2.51
N PRO A 14 -14.42 -25.84 1.94
CA PRO A 14 -14.55 -25.69 0.50
C PRO A 14 -13.26 -26.14 -0.22
N ASP A 15 -13.38 -26.63 -1.46
CA ASP A 15 -12.22 -26.95 -2.31
C ASP A 15 -11.46 -25.69 -2.73
N VAL A 16 -12.17 -24.57 -2.88
CA VAL A 16 -11.59 -23.25 -3.19
C VAL A 16 -12.20 -22.21 -2.28
N LEU A 17 -11.37 -21.48 -1.57
CA LEU A 17 -11.75 -20.39 -0.68
C LEU A 17 -11.40 -19.05 -1.32
N LEU A 18 -12.39 -18.18 -1.51
CA LEU A 18 -12.22 -16.84 -2.05
C LEU A 18 -12.40 -15.81 -0.91
N LEU A 19 -11.36 -14.99 -0.68
CA LEU A 19 -11.35 -14.01 0.39
C LEU A 19 -11.04 -12.61 -0.18
N ASP A 20 -11.93 -11.67 0.07
CA ASP A 20 -11.77 -10.26 -0.30
C ASP A 20 -11.62 -9.44 0.98
N GLU A 21 -10.43 -8.81 1.13
CA GLU A 21 -10.03 -8.01 2.31
C GLU A 21 -10.39 -8.70 3.66
N PRO A 22 -9.91 -9.92 3.91
CA PRO A 22 -10.37 -10.70 5.06
C PRO A 22 -9.87 -10.15 6.41
N THR A 23 -8.84 -9.32 6.43
CA THR A 23 -8.27 -8.72 7.65
C THR A 23 -9.04 -7.48 8.11
N ASN A 24 -9.87 -6.86 7.26
CA ASN A 24 -10.57 -5.63 7.60
C ASN A 24 -11.55 -5.82 8.77
N GLY A 25 -11.41 -4.97 9.80
CA GLY A 25 -12.26 -4.97 11.00
C GLY A 25 -12.05 -6.19 11.92
N LEU A 26 -10.91 -6.88 11.78
CA LEU A 26 -10.46 -7.89 12.74
C LEU A 26 -9.41 -7.29 13.69
N ASP A 27 -9.42 -7.75 14.92
CA ASP A 27 -8.35 -7.49 15.87
C ASP A 27 -7.10 -8.33 15.55
N ILE A 28 -5.96 -7.98 16.14
CA ILE A 28 -4.67 -8.64 15.89
C ILE A 28 -4.72 -10.14 16.20
N GLN A 29 -5.44 -10.54 17.25
CA GLN A 29 -5.55 -11.95 17.63
C GLN A 29 -6.34 -12.75 16.59
N SER A 30 -7.43 -12.17 16.09
CA SER A 30 -8.26 -12.77 15.03
C SER A 30 -7.50 -12.83 13.70
N ILE A 31 -6.67 -11.84 13.37
CA ILE A 31 -5.80 -11.86 12.18
C ILE A 31 -4.78 -13.00 12.31
N ASN A 32 -4.08 -13.11 13.43
CA ASN A 32 -3.12 -14.19 13.65
C ASN A 32 -3.76 -15.58 13.55
N TRP A 33 -4.95 -15.74 14.13
CA TRP A 33 -5.70 -17.00 14.01
C TRP A 33 -6.05 -17.30 12.53
N LEU A 34 -6.51 -16.30 11.78
CA LEU A 34 -6.85 -16.45 10.36
C LEU A 34 -5.63 -16.82 9.52
N GLU A 35 -4.49 -16.21 9.78
CA GLU A 35 -3.22 -16.53 9.14
C GLU A 35 -2.84 -17.99 9.36
N GLU A 36 -2.85 -18.46 10.63
CA GLU A 36 -2.55 -19.85 10.97
C GLU A 36 -3.54 -20.81 10.33
N PHE A 37 -4.83 -20.48 10.33
CA PHE A 37 -5.86 -21.28 9.67
C PHE A 37 -5.58 -21.42 8.17
N LEU A 38 -5.27 -20.33 7.47
CA LEU A 38 -5.04 -20.33 6.02
C LEU A 38 -3.72 -21.01 5.62
N ILE A 39 -2.68 -20.90 6.44
CA ILE A 39 -1.40 -21.62 6.24
C ILE A 39 -1.61 -23.15 6.30
N ASN A 40 -2.49 -23.60 7.20
CA ASN A 40 -2.80 -25.02 7.40
C ASN A 40 -4.01 -25.51 6.57
N PHE A 41 -4.55 -24.67 5.70
CA PHE A 41 -5.67 -25.03 4.85
C PHE A 41 -5.21 -25.89 3.67
N ASP A 42 -5.71 -27.11 3.56
CA ASP A 42 -5.23 -28.12 2.59
C ASP A 42 -5.59 -27.79 1.14
N ASN A 43 -6.62 -26.95 0.91
CA ASN A 43 -7.15 -26.65 -0.42
C ASN A 43 -6.69 -25.28 -0.95
N THR A 44 -7.19 -24.90 -2.11
CA THR A 44 -6.78 -23.64 -2.78
C THR A 44 -7.43 -22.43 -2.12
N VAL A 45 -6.61 -21.42 -1.81
CA VAL A 45 -7.07 -20.11 -1.32
C VAL A 45 -6.70 -19.02 -2.31
N ILE A 46 -7.66 -18.16 -2.65
CA ILE A 46 -7.45 -16.95 -3.44
C ILE A 46 -7.82 -15.77 -2.54
N VAL A 47 -6.84 -14.89 -2.31
CA VAL A 47 -6.98 -13.73 -1.42
C VAL A 47 -6.74 -12.44 -2.19
N VAL A 48 -7.59 -11.45 -1.95
CA VAL A 48 -7.34 -10.05 -2.26
C VAL A 48 -7.15 -9.30 -0.96
N SER A 49 -6.01 -8.62 -0.77
CA SER A 49 -5.75 -7.84 0.43
C SER A 49 -4.75 -6.70 0.17
N HIS A 50 -4.88 -5.63 0.94
CA HIS A 50 -3.90 -4.55 1.03
C HIS A 50 -2.90 -4.72 2.18
N ASP A 51 -3.11 -5.71 3.04
CA ASP A 51 -2.22 -6.04 4.14
C ASP A 51 -1.01 -6.85 3.65
N ARG A 52 0.12 -6.18 3.52
CA ARG A 52 1.38 -6.79 3.04
C ARG A 52 1.90 -7.87 3.98
N HIS A 53 1.74 -7.69 5.30
CA HIS A 53 2.18 -8.68 6.28
C HIS A 53 1.39 -9.98 6.12
N PHE A 54 0.07 -9.86 6.03
CA PHE A 54 -0.81 -10.98 5.79
C PHE A 54 -0.48 -11.72 4.48
N LEU A 55 -0.32 -10.98 3.36
CA LEU A 55 0.03 -11.56 2.06
C LEU A 55 1.39 -12.28 2.09
N ASN A 56 2.39 -11.71 2.76
CA ASN A 56 3.71 -12.33 2.89
C ASN A 56 3.69 -13.64 3.68
N LYS A 57 2.81 -13.72 4.67
CA LYS A 57 2.74 -14.87 5.58
C LYS A 57 1.91 -16.02 5.02
N VAL A 58 0.83 -15.71 4.31
CA VAL A 58 -0.15 -16.70 3.84
C VAL A 58 0.07 -17.12 2.39
N CYS A 59 0.47 -16.18 1.49
CA CYS A 59 0.47 -16.44 0.06
C CYS A 59 1.78 -17.05 -0.43
N THR A 60 1.68 -18.12 -1.23
CA THR A 60 2.80 -18.77 -1.92
C THR A 60 2.99 -18.26 -3.35
N HIS A 61 1.97 -17.63 -3.92
CA HIS A 61 1.95 -17.08 -5.26
C HIS A 61 1.33 -15.70 -5.25
N MET A 62 1.82 -14.81 -6.12
CA MET A 62 1.27 -13.48 -6.33
C MET A 62 0.72 -13.36 -7.76
N ALA A 63 -0.55 -13.00 -7.87
CA ALA A 63 -1.19 -12.69 -9.14
C ALA A 63 -1.25 -11.17 -9.33
N ASP A 64 -0.43 -10.65 -10.22
CA ASP A 64 -0.37 -9.22 -10.55
C ASP A 64 -1.35 -8.90 -11.67
N LEU A 65 -2.38 -8.14 -11.35
CA LEU A 65 -3.39 -7.66 -12.30
C LEU A 65 -3.09 -6.20 -12.65
N ASP A 66 -2.53 -5.97 -13.83
CA ASP A 66 -2.25 -4.63 -14.33
C ASP A 66 -2.55 -4.54 -15.84
N PHE A 67 -3.10 -3.40 -16.29
CA PHE A 67 -3.49 -3.17 -17.69
C PHE A 67 -4.37 -4.27 -18.31
N GLY A 68 -5.28 -4.87 -17.51
CA GLY A 68 -6.16 -5.95 -17.95
C GLY A 68 -5.46 -7.29 -18.23
N LYS A 69 -4.21 -7.44 -17.78
CA LYS A 69 -3.44 -8.68 -17.89
C LYS A 69 -3.11 -9.22 -16.52
N ILE A 70 -3.11 -10.53 -16.37
CA ILE A 70 -2.71 -11.23 -15.16
C ILE A 70 -1.33 -11.83 -15.39
N LYS A 71 -0.40 -11.54 -14.47
CA LYS A 71 0.92 -12.19 -14.40
C LYS A 71 1.03 -12.92 -13.07
N LEU A 72 1.34 -14.21 -13.13
CA LEU A 72 1.52 -15.02 -11.93
C LEU A 72 3.01 -15.11 -11.59
N PHE A 73 3.34 -14.86 -10.33
CA PHE A 73 4.67 -14.98 -9.76
C PHE A 73 4.65 -16.04 -8.66
N VAL A 74 5.66 -16.90 -8.64
CA VAL A 74 5.89 -17.86 -7.56
C VAL A 74 6.70 -17.16 -6.47
N GLY A 75 6.14 -17.10 -5.27
CA GLY A 75 6.74 -16.40 -4.14
C GLY A 75 5.73 -15.53 -3.40
N ASN A 76 6.17 -14.91 -2.31
CA ASN A 76 5.38 -14.02 -1.49
C ASN A 76 5.35 -12.58 -2.05
N TYR A 77 4.69 -11.67 -1.34
CA TYR A 77 4.55 -10.28 -1.75
C TYR A 77 5.90 -9.55 -1.91
N ASP A 78 6.85 -9.75 -0.99
CA ASP A 78 8.15 -9.07 -1.04
C ASP A 78 8.97 -9.55 -2.24
N PHE A 79 8.98 -10.86 -2.50
CA PHE A 79 9.62 -11.41 -3.69
C PHE A 79 9.02 -10.84 -5.00
N TRP A 80 7.69 -10.75 -5.07
CA TRP A 80 7.01 -10.14 -6.23
C TRP A 80 7.42 -8.67 -6.37
N LEU A 81 7.44 -7.90 -5.27
CA LEU A 81 7.78 -6.49 -5.30
C LEU A 81 9.20 -6.26 -5.81
N GLU A 82 10.18 -6.98 -5.28
CA GLU A 82 11.58 -6.90 -5.71
C GLU A 82 11.74 -7.32 -7.18
N SER A 83 11.14 -8.44 -7.56
CA SER A 83 11.20 -8.96 -8.93
C SER A 83 10.57 -8.01 -9.94
N SER A 84 9.44 -7.41 -9.61
CA SER A 84 8.74 -6.45 -10.48
C SER A 84 9.54 -5.14 -10.64
N GLN A 85 10.14 -4.64 -9.56
CA GLN A 85 11.01 -3.46 -9.60
C GLN A 85 12.28 -3.71 -10.42
N LEU A 86 12.91 -4.88 -10.24
CA LEU A 86 14.07 -5.27 -11.02
C LEU A 86 13.74 -5.39 -12.51
N ALA A 87 12.63 -6.06 -12.85
CA ALA A 87 12.18 -6.20 -14.24
C ALA A 87 11.93 -4.82 -14.90
N ALA A 88 11.25 -3.90 -14.19
CA ALA A 88 11.02 -2.54 -14.67
C ALA A 88 12.33 -1.78 -14.90
N LYS A 89 13.31 -1.90 -13.98
CA LYS A 89 14.62 -1.28 -14.11
C LYS A 89 15.40 -1.83 -15.31
N LEU A 90 15.44 -3.16 -15.49
CA LEU A 90 16.11 -3.80 -16.62
C LEU A 90 15.48 -3.42 -17.95
N GLN A 91 14.15 -3.36 -18.02
CA GLN A 91 13.43 -2.93 -19.21
C GLN A 91 13.72 -1.46 -19.55
N SER A 92 13.73 -0.56 -18.56
CA SER A 92 14.10 0.85 -18.75
C SER A 92 15.54 0.99 -19.27
N GLN A 93 16.50 0.25 -18.70
CA GLN A 93 17.88 0.25 -19.17
C GLN A 93 18.03 -0.31 -20.59
N SER A 94 17.28 -1.37 -20.92
CA SER A 94 17.25 -1.94 -22.27
C SER A 94 16.72 -0.94 -23.29
N ASN A 95 15.64 -0.21 -22.97
CA ASN A 95 15.07 0.80 -23.84
C ASN A 95 16.01 1.99 -24.01
N ALA A 96 16.66 2.47 -22.95
CA ALA A 96 17.65 3.54 -23.05
C ALA A 96 18.80 3.19 -24.01
N LYS A 97 19.30 1.94 -23.95
CA LYS A 97 20.32 1.45 -24.93
C LYS A 97 19.78 1.38 -26.35
N LYS A 98 18.54 0.93 -26.53
CA LYS A 98 17.90 0.90 -27.85
C LYS A 98 17.71 2.31 -28.42
N GLU A 99 17.31 3.28 -27.59
CA GLU A 99 17.17 4.68 -27.98
C GLU A 99 18.50 5.29 -28.42
N GLU A 100 19.59 5.01 -27.69
CA GLU A 100 20.93 5.44 -28.07
C GLU A 100 21.35 4.84 -29.42
N GLN A 101 21.13 3.54 -29.63
CA GLN A 101 21.39 2.86 -30.92
C GLN A 101 20.54 3.46 -32.06
N ILE A 102 19.27 3.75 -31.82
CA ILE A 102 18.39 4.40 -32.80
C ILE A 102 18.97 5.76 -33.21
N LYS A 103 19.37 6.56 -32.24
CA LYS A 103 19.97 7.89 -32.45
C LYS A 103 21.26 7.80 -33.27
N GLU A 104 22.18 6.89 -32.93
CA GLU A 104 23.41 6.66 -33.68
C GLU A 104 23.14 6.24 -35.15
N LEU A 105 22.18 5.33 -35.34
CA LEU A 105 21.81 4.89 -36.69
C LEU A 105 21.17 6.02 -37.49
N GLN A 106 20.28 6.83 -36.89
CA GLN A 106 19.67 8.00 -37.53
C GLN A 106 20.72 9.05 -37.92
N ASP A 107 21.63 9.36 -37.02
CA ASP A 107 22.71 10.32 -37.29
C ASP A 107 23.63 9.84 -38.42
N PHE A 108 23.93 8.55 -38.46
CA PHE A 108 24.72 7.98 -39.56
C PHE A 108 23.97 8.05 -40.90
N ILE A 109 22.70 7.67 -40.92
CA ILE A 109 21.86 7.72 -42.12
C ILE A 109 21.76 9.17 -42.61
N ALA A 110 21.53 10.15 -41.73
CA ALA A 110 21.43 11.55 -42.07
C ALA A 110 22.73 12.10 -42.73
N ARG A 111 23.91 11.73 -42.19
CA ARG A 111 25.22 12.18 -42.71
C ARG A 111 25.61 11.56 -44.05
N PHE A 112 25.21 10.30 -44.29
CA PHE A 112 25.75 9.53 -45.43
C PHE A 112 24.73 9.11 -46.46
N SER A 113 23.44 9.46 -46.32
CA SER A 113 22.38 9.14 -47.26
C SER A 113 22.62 9.71 -48.68
N ALA A 114 23.21 10.88 -48.79
CA ALA A 114 23.51 11.57 -50.03
C ALA A 114 24.85 11.15 -50.66
N ASN A 115 25.68 10.34 -49.98
CA ASN A 115 27.00 9.96 -50.45
C ASN A 115 26.95 8.64 -51.27
N ALA A 116 27.21 8.69 -52.57
CA ALA A 116 27.12 7.54 -53.45
C ALA A 116 27.98 6.32 -53.01
N SER A 117 29.19 6.58 -52.48
CA SER A 117 30.10 5.52 -52.01
C SER A 117 29.63 4.80 -50.73
N LYS A 118 28.83 5.48 -49.90
CA LYS A 118 28.33 4.95 -48.61
C LYS A 118 26.82 4.62 -48.63
N SER A 119 26.15 4.83 -49.74
CA SER A 119 24.69 4.59 -49.91
C SER A 119 24.26 3.17 -49.53
N LYS A 120 25.05 2.15 -49.93
CA LYS A 120 24.78 0.74 -49.54
C LYS A 120 24.83 0.55 -48.00
N GLN A 121 25.77 1.21 -47.31
CA GLN A 121 25.89 1.14 -45.85
C GLN A 121 24.72 1.87 -45.18
N ALA A 122 24.32 3.04 -45.69
CA ALA A 122 23.17 3.78 -45.19
C ALA A 122 21.87 2.95 -45.32
N THR A 123 21.67 2.27 -46.47
CA THR A 123 20.53 1.39 -46.69
C THR A 123 20.51 0.18 -45.74
N SER A 124 21.68 -0.43 -45.50
CA SER A 124 21.81 -1.54 -44.54
C SER A 124 21.46 -1.07 -43.13
N ARG A 125 21.93 0.10 -42.71
CA ARG A 125 21.64 0.66 -41.37
C ARG A 125 20.17 1.09 -41.25
N LYS A 126 19.52 1.55 -42.30
CA LYS A 126 18.08 1.79 -42.31
C LYS A 126 17.30 0.51 -42.05
N LYS A 127 17.67 -0.59 -42.67
CA LYS A 127 17.06 -1.90 -42.39
C LYS A 127 17.30 -2.40 -40.99
N MET A 128 18.43 -2.03 -40.37
CA MET A 128 18.67 -2.31 -38.93
C MET A 128 17.78 -1.46 -38.03
N LEU A 129 17.63 -0.15 -38.36
CA LEU A 129 16.74 0.75 -37.63
C LEU A 129 15.28 0.25 -37.65
N ASP A 130 14.79 -0.20 -38.82
CA ASP A 130 13.43 -0.72 -39.01
C ASP A 130 13.15 -1.99 -38.16
N LYS A 131 14.20 -2.70 -37.73
CA LYS A 131 14.11 -3.90 -36.91
C LYS A 131 14.16 -3.63 -35.40
N ILE A 132 14.59 -2.44 -35.00
CA ILE A 132 14.66 -2.10 -33.58
C ILE A 132 13.27 -1.66 -33.12
N THR A 133 12.65 -2.48 -32.30
CA THR A 133 11.39 -2.15 -31.63
C THR A 133 11.70 -1.73 -30.20
N LEU A 134 11.21 -0.57 -29.80
CA LEU A 134 11.19 -0.20 -28.38
C LEU A 134 10.07 -0.99 -27.70
N ASP A 135 10.40 -1.56 -26.57
CA ASP A 135 9.37 -2.19 -25.73
C ASP A 135 8.49 -1.07 -25.16
N ASP A 136 7.18 -1.22 -25.33
CA ASP A 136 6.23 -0.26 -24.76
C ASP A 136 6.25 -0.40 -23.25
N ILE A 137 6.97 0.53 -22.59
CA ILE A 137 6.99 0.63 -21.13
C ILE A 137 5.76 1.45 -20.74
N GLN A 138 4.65 0.77 -20.55
CA GLN A 138 3.50 1.42 -19.92
C GLN A 138 3.88 1.78 -18.47
N PRO A 139 3.82 3.06 -18.09
CA PRO A 139 4.07 3.42 -16.71
C PRO A 139 3.02 2.73 -15.84
N SER A 140 3.47 2.05 -14.76
CA SER A 140 2.56 1.33 -13.88
C SER A 140 1.35 2.18 -13.51
N SER A 141 0.15 1.61 -13.61
CA SER A 141 -1.09 2.26 -13.18
C SER A 141 -1.09 2.61 -11.67
N ARG A 142 -0.15 2.02 -10.93
CA ARG A 142 0.04 2.20 -9.48
C ARG A 142 0.97 3.36 -9.10
N ARG A 143 1.26 4.28 -10.03
CA ARG A 143 1.95 5.52 -9.68
C ARG A 143 1.05 6.36 -8.78
N TYR A 144 1.45 6.54 -7.54
CA TYR A 144 0.80 7.52 -6.68
C TYR A 144 1.36 8.91 -6.95
N PRO A 145 0.47 9.93 -6.98
CA PRO A 145 0.93 11.31 -7.11
C PRO A 145 1.75 11.68 -5.87
N PHE A 146 2.89 12.31 -6.10
CA PHE A 146 3.64 12.91 -5.01
C PHE A 146 2.96 14.23 -4.63
N VAL A 147 2.42 14.30 -3.42
CA VAL A 147 1.87 15.53 -2.85
C VAL A 147 2.80 15.96 -1.72
N GLY A 148 3.52 17.05 -1.93
CA GLY A 148 4.34 17.66 -0.89
C GLY A 148 3.52 18.61 -0.03
N PHE A 149 3.39 18.32 1.26
CA PHE A 149 2.79 19.24 2.23
C PHE A 149 3.88 20.11 2.85
N LYS A 150 3.67 21.42 2.84
CA LYS A 150 4.52 22.35 3.58
C LYS A 150 3.70 22.97 4.70
N PRO A 151 4.15 22.94 5.95
CA PRO A 151 3.45 23.58 7.04
C PRO A 151 3.46 25.11 6.83
N GLU A 152 2.34 25.78 7.07
CA GLU A 152 2.24 27.24 7.01
C GLU A 152 2.98 27.91 8.15
N ARG A 153 3.13 27.20 9.28
CA ARG A 153 3.82 27.68 10.48
C ARG A 153 4.53 26.54 11.19
N GLU A 154 5.53 26.86 11.97
CA GLU A 154 6.14 25.92 12.89
C GLU A 154 5.22 25.67 14.09
N ILE A 155 5.14 24.41 14.51
CA ILE A 155 4.39 23.98 15.69
C ILE A 155 5.29 23.98 16.92
N GLY A 156 4.69 24.20 18.10
CA GLY A 156 5.37 24.08 19.39
C GLY A 156 5.77 22.62 19.71
N ASN A 157 6.53 22.43 20.77
CA ASN A 157 6.97 21.09 21.18
C ASN A 157 5.83 20.26 21.79
N ASP A 158 4.98 20.89 22.63
CA ASP A 158 3.87 20.21 23.29
C ASP A 158 2.65 20.21 22.36
N LEU A 159 2.31 19.06 21.81
CA LEU A 159 1.20 18.94 20.84
C LEU A 159 -0.11 18.53 21.51
N LEU A 160 -0.06 17.51 22.36
CA LEU A 160 -1.25 16.95 23.00
C LEU A 160 -0.87 16.44 24.38
N GLN A 161 -1.66 16.80 25.36
CA GLN A 161 -1.59 16.27 26.71
C GLN A 161 -2.93 15.69 27.11
N VAL A 162 -2.92 14.43 27.52
CA VAL A 162 -4.07 13.68 28.02
C VAL A 162 -3.78 13.29 29.45
N ASP A 163 -4.63 13.73 30.39
CA ASP A 163 -4.43 13.53 31.83
C ASP A 163 -5.62 12.80 32.44
N ASN A 164 -5.39 11.60 32.98
CA ASN A 164 -6.31 10.78 33.77
C ASN A 164 -7.71 10.62 33.15
N VAL A 165 -7.77 10.46 31.81
CA VAL A 165 -9.01 10.35 31.09
C VAL A 165 -9.68 9.00 31.31
N SER A 166 -10.94 9.02 31.71
CA SER A 166 -11.80 7.84 31.77
C SER A 166 -13.13 8.09 31.07
N VAL A 167 -13.64 7.06 30.41
CA VAL A 167 -14.93 7.11 29.68
C VAL A 167 -15.70 5.82 29.88
N THR A 168 -16.98 5.95 30.19
CA THR A 168 -17.94 4.87 30.33
C THR A 168 -19.04 5.01 29.27
N ILE A 169 -19.29 3.95 28.49
CA ILE A 169 -20.36 3.91 27.48
C ILE A 169 -21.25 2.72 27.84
N ASP A 170 -22.56 2.96 27.90
CA ASP A 170 -23.58 1.95 28.22
C ASP A 170 -23.27 1.13 29.51
N GLY A 171 -22.73 1.83 30.53
CA GLY A 171 -22.37 1.22 31.81
C GLY A 171 -21.07 0.42 31.77
N LYS A 172 -20.39 0.31 30.65
CA LYS A 172 -19.09 -0.34 30.51
C LYS A 172 -17.98 0.70 30.43
N LYS A 173 -16.97 0.55 31.29
CA LYS A 173 -15.78 1.40 31.24
C LYS A 173 -14.93 1.04 30.01
N ILE A 174 -14.81 1.95 29.06
CA ILE A 174 -14.08 1.78 27.82
C ILE A 174 -12.65 2.32 27.94
N LEU A 175 -12.49 3.50 28.56
CA LEU A 175 -11.19 4.07 28.89
C LEU A 175 -11.08 4.19 30.40
N ASP A 176 -9.94 3.83 30.97
CA ASP A 176 -9.70 3.87 32.42
C ASP A 176 -8.37 4.54 32.73
N ASN A 177 -8.45 5.74 33.25
CA ASN A 177 -7.31 6.53 33.76
C ASN A 177 -6.12 6.62 32.78
N ILE A 178 -6.40 6.97 31.55
CA ILE A 178 -5.40 7.06 30.48
C ILE A 178 -4.68 8.41 30.57
N SER A 179 -3.36 8.38 30.58
CA SER A 179 -2.51 9.56 30.55
C SER A 179 -1.33 9.38 29.63
N PHE A 180 -1.09 10.36 28.75
CA PHE A 180 0.09 10.41 27.88
C PHE A 180 0.28 11.83 27.32
N THR A 181 1.47 12.09 26.82
CA THR A 181 1.83 13.35 26.16
C THR A 181 2.44 13.04 24.80
N LEU A 182 2.10 13.83 23.78
CA LEU A 182 2.70 13.77 22.44
C LEU A 182 3.46 15.07 22.17
N ASN A 183 4.68 14.91 21.69
CA ASN A 183 5.56 15.99 21.34
C ASN A 183 5.70 16.15 19.83
N LYS A 184 6.38 17.20 19.40
CA LYS A 184 6.70 17.43 18.00
C LYS A 184 7.44 16.22 17.41
N ASP A 185 7.05 15.84 16.19
CA ASP A 185 7.64 14.74 15.40
C ASP A 185 7.34 13.33 15.91
N ASP A 186 6.59 13.16 17.02
CA ASP A 186 6.15 11.85 17.49
C ASP A 186 5.18 11.20 16.47
N LYS A 187 5.37 9.90 16.24
CA LYS A 187 4.48 9.04 15.45
C LYS A 187 4.06 7.86 16.31
N VAL A 188 2.85 7.90 16.83
CA VAL A 188 2.37 6.94 17.82
C VAL A 188 1.25 6.08 17.26
N ALA A 189 1.36 4.77 17.42
CA ALA A 189 0.31 3.82 17.11
C ALA A 189 -0.36 3.36 18.42
N PHE A 190 -1.69 3.44 18.46
CA PHE A 190 -2.47 2.88 19.57
C PHE A 190 -2.91 1.47 19.22
N VAL A 191 -2.59 0.52 20.09
CA VAL A 191 -2.98 -0.90 19.98
C VAL A 191 -3.94 -1.23 21.10
N ALA A 192 -5.10 -1.77 20.78
CA ALA A 192 -6.10 -2.17 21.75
C ALA A 192 -6.77 -3.50 21.32
N ASN A 193 -7.39 -4.17 22.28
CA ASN A 193 -8.13 -5.42 22.02
C ASN A 193 -9.47 -5.19 21.30
N SER A 194 -9.91 -3.93 21.18
CA SER A 194 -11.19 -3.59 20.55
C SER A 194 -11.10 -2.23 19.85
N ASP A 195 -11.63 -2.16 18.63
CA ASP A 195 -11.72 -0.93 17.85
C ASP A 195 -12.55 0.16 18.54
N ILE A 196 -13.52 -0.25 19.38
CA ILE A 196 -14.33 0.69 20.16
C ILE A 196 -13.44 1.50 21.10
N THR A 197 -12.42 0.89 21.69
CA THR A 197 -11.50 1.56 22.63
C THR A 197 -10.69 2.64 21.91
N THR A 198 -10.08 2.32 20.79
CA THR A 198 -9.28 3.28 20.00
C THR A 198 -10.13 4.38 19.39
N THR A 199 -11.30 4.02 18.85
CA THR A 199 -12.26 5.00 18.30
C THR A 199 -12.77 5.95 19.39
N THR A 200 -13.07 5.44 20.58
CA THR A 200 -13.51 6.27 21.71
C THR A 200 -12.39 7.22 22.15
N LEU A 201 -11.16 6.73 22.23
CA LEU A 201 -10.00 7.56 22.57
C LEU A 201 -9.85 8.73 21.57
N PHE A 202 -9.90 8.44 20.27
CA PHE A 202 -9.81 9.48 19.24
C PHE A 202 -10.96 10.48 19.33
N LYS A 203 -12.20 10.03 19.56
CA LYS A 203 -13.34 10.94 19.74
C LYS A 203 -13.19 11.84 20.95
N VAL A 204 -12.63 11.34 22.05
CA VAL A 204 -12.32 12.17 23.23
C VAL A 204 -11.23 13.18 22.92
N ILE A 205 -10.16 12.77 22.25
CA ILE A 205 -9.06 13.66 21.84
C ILE A 205 -9.55 14.77 20.92
N MET A 206 -10.50 14.47 20.03
CA MET A 206 -11.13 15.44 19.12
C MET A 206 -12.17 16.31 19.80
N GLY A 207 -12.57 16.01 21.04
CA GLY A 207 -13.59 16.73 21.77
C GLY A 207 -15.03 16.38 21.37
N GLU A 208 -15.23 15.29 20.60
CA GLU A 208 -16.55 14.78 20.21
C GLU A 208 -17.26 14.08 21.39
N ILE A 209 -16.48 13.47 22.29
CA ILE A 209 -16.97 12.85 23.52
C ILE A 209 -16.30 13.54 24.70
N THR A 210 -17.11 13.99 25.66
CA THR A 210 -16.60 14.53 26.93
C THR A 210 -16.23 13.36 27.85
N PRO A 211 -15.01 13.30 28.39
CA PRO A 211 -14.63 12.25 29.33
C PRO A 211 -15.36 12.40 30.66
N ASP A 212 -15.60 11.26 31.33
CA ASP A 212 -16.19 11.27 32.71
C ASP A 212 -15.24 11.92 33.72
N THR A 213 -13.94 11.65 33.55
CA THR A 213 -12.86 12.24 34.39
C THR A 213 -11.67 12.55 33.49
N GLY A 214 -10.81 13.46 34.01
CA GLY A 214 -9.58 13.86 33.33
C GLY A 214 -9.76 15.02 32.36
N SER A 215 -8.70 15.31 31.62
CA SER A 215 -8.70 16.40 30.64
C SER A 215 -7.83 16.12 29.43
N VAL A 216 -8.18 16.75 28.33
CA VAL A 216 -7.41 16.72 27.07
C VAL A 216 -7.06 18.16 26.72
N ARG A 217 -5.78 18.41 26.45
CA ARG A 217 -5.29 19.73 26.04
C ARG A 217 -4.44 19.64 24.79
N TRP A 218 -4.80 20.42 23.79
CA TRP A 218 -4.02 20.63 22.61
C TRP A 218 -3.07 21.83 22.75
N GLY A 219 -1.91 21.74 22.11
CA GLY A 219 -1.01 22.88 22.00
C GLY A 219 -1.68 24.06 21.28
N VAL A 220 -1.42 25.28 21.72
CA VAL A 220 -2.06 26.51 21.21
C VAL A 220 -1.90 26.69 19.70
N THR A 221 -0.80 26.21 19.14
CA THR A 221 -0.49 26.33 17.70
C THR A 221 -0.85 25.08 16.89
N THR A 222 -1.46 24.07 17.52
CA THR A 222 -1.76 22.79 16.89
C THR A 222 -3.08 22.86 16.12
N GLN A 223 -3.06 22.46 14.85
CA GLN A 223 -4.26 22.14 14.09
C GLN A 223 -4.34 20.62 13.96
N HIS A 224 -5.48 20.05 14.28
CA HIS A 224 -5.72 18.63 14.25
C HIS A 224 -6.86 18.29 13.31
N CYS A 225 -6.78 17.12 12.70
CA CYS A 225 -7.81 16.57 11.83
C CYS A 225 -7.89 15.05 12.04
N LEU A 226 -9.08 14.53 12.12
CA LEU A 226 -9.33 13.09 12.21
C LEU A 226 -9.80 12.57 10.87
N LEU A 227 -9.08 11.58 10.33
CA LEU A 227 -9.50 10.84 9.16
C LEU A 227 -10.19 9.55 9.59
N TYR A 228 -11.49 9.47 9.35
CA TYR A 228 -12.25 8.24 9.53
C TYR A 228 -12.19 7.39 8.27
N THR A 229 -11.98 6.10 8.43
CA THR A 229 -12.38 5.14 7.40
C THR A 229 -13.87 4.90 7.57
N SER A 230 -14.70 5.69 6.90
CA SER A 230 -16.12 5.38 6.82
C SER A 230 -16.28 4.05 6.09
N PRO A 231 -17.10 3.10 6.62
CA PRO A 231 -17.51 1.98 5.79
C PRO A 231 -18.18 2.56 4.54
N SER A 232 -17.69 2.19 3.37
CA SER A 232 -18.33 2.55 2.10
C SER A 232 -19.79 2.09 2.13
N PRO A 233 -20.74 2.90 1.69
CA PRO A 233 -22.16 2.55 1.67
C PRO A 233 -22.43 1.33 0.79
#